data_b4a1fb6f56bec718e899d79ac811cc8d
#
_entry.id   b4a1fb6f56bec718e899d79ac811cc8d
#
_cell.length_a   1.000
_cell.length_b   1.000
_cell.length_c   1.000
_cell.angle_alpha   90.00
_cell.angle_beta   90.00
_cell.angle_gamma   90.00
#
_symmetry.space_group_name_H-M   'P 1'
#
loop_
_entity.id
_entity.type
_entity.pdbx_description
1 polymer ?
#
loop_
_entity_poly.entity_id
_entity_poly.type
_entity_poly.pdbx_seq_one_letter_code
_entity_poly.pdbx_strand_id
1 'polypeptide(L)'
;MLLSWAVIGYAVWLCQFFERTRVIVQAQKLEKVIDLISGRGNPGYARTLYEQQDQFLKDRHPLVKPSTEMPGDMLAWANGSTLHGVPSGGDQIRQYHPTVAIFDEAAHLDEFAEAYGAAEPVASQIIAVSSAAPSFFGDVCTQILEEAGK
;
A
#
# COMPACT_ATOMS: atom_id res chain seq x y z
N MET A 1 -7.41 11.99 -1.56
CA MET A 1 -6.30 12.15 -2.55
C MET A 1 -4.97 12.55 -1.91
N LEU A 2 -4.87 13.60 -1.12
CA LEU A 2 -3.61 13.98 -0.45
C LEU A 2 -3.11 12.91 0.54
N LEU A 3 -4.02 12.28 1.26
CA LEU A 3 -3.70 11.23 2.23
C LEU A 3 -3.14 9.97 1.55
N SER A 4 -3.68 9.57 0.41
CA SER A 4 -3.16 8.44 -0.38
C SER A 4 -1.69 8.69 -0.80
N TRP A 5 -1.34 9.93 -1.21
CA TRP A 5 0.05 10.30 -1.49
C TRP A 5 0.97 10.14 -0.28
N ALA A 6 0.52 10.58 0.90
CA ALA A 6 1.30 10.48 2.13
C ALA A 6 1.54 9.02 2.53
N VAL A 7 0.50 8.19 2.46
CA VAL A 7 0.59 6.76 2.82
C VAL A 7 1.45 5.99 1.81
N ILE A 8 1.32 6.27 0.51
CA ILE A 8 2.19 5.67 -0.51
C ILE A 8 3.64 6.16 -0.35
N GLY A 9 3.86 7.43 0.01
CA GLY A 9 5.18 7.94 0.35
C GLY A 9 5.82 7.20 1.53
N TYR A 10 5.05 6.92 2.57
CA TYR A 10 5.49 6.10 3.69
C TYR A 10 5.84 4.66 3.25
N ALA A 11 5.03 4.06 2.38
CA ALA A 11 5.29 2.73 1.84
C ALA A 11 6.59 2.67 1.02
N VAL A 12 6.83 3.67 0.16
CA VAL A 12 8.09 3.80 -0.59
C VAL A 12 9.28 3.95 0.35
N TRP A 13 9.16 4.80 1.37
CA TRP A 13 10.21 4.98 2.39
C TRP A 13 10.51 3.67 3.12
N LEU A 14 9.51 2.95 3.58
CA LEU A 14 9.70 1.65 4.23
C LEU A 14 10.44 0.66 3.33
N CYS A 15 9.96 0.47 2.10
CA CYS A 15 10.57 -0.49 1.17
C CYS A 15 11.99 -0.10 0.77
N GLN A 16 12.27 1.20 0.70
CA GLN A 16 13.57 1.72 0.28
C GLN A 16 14.64 1.59 1.37
N PHE A 17 14.28 1.86 2.63
CA PHE A 17 15.25 1.95 3.72
C PHE A 17 15.28 0.72 4.64
N PHE A 18 14.28 -0.16 4.58
CA PHE A 18 14.24 -1.38 5.37
C PHE A 18 14.25 -2.61 4.47
N GLU A 19 15.15 -3.53 4.77
CA GLU A 19 15.31 -4.75 3.98
C GLU A 19 14.12 -5.70 4.13
N ARG A 20 13.79 -6.42 3.06
CA ARG A 20 12.78 -7.49 3.03
C ARG A 20 11.41 -7.05 3.53
N THR A 21 11.10 -5.77 3.40
CA THR A 21 9.79 -5.21 3.74
C THR A 21 8.80 -5.52 2.62
N ARG A 22 7.67 -6.09 2.98
CA ARG A 22 6.56 -6.35 2.04
C ARG A 22 5.40 -5.45 2.37
N VAL A 23 5.11 -4.51 1.50
CA VAL A 23 3.94 -3.65 1.60
C VAL A 23 2.92 -4.07 0.56
N ILE A 24 1.71 -4.38 1.00
CA ILE A 24 0.57 -4.65 0.12
C ILE A 24 -0.38 -3.47 0.17
N VAL A 25 -0.79 -2.99 -1.00
CA VAL A 25 -1.81 -1.95 -1.15
C VAL A 25 -3.03 -2.56 -1.81
N GLN A 26 -4.17 -2.44 -1.15
CA GLN A 26 -5.45 -2.86 -1.72
C GLN A 26 -6.33 -1.64 -1.99
N ALA A 27 -6.96 -1.63 -3.17
CA ALA A 27 -7.97 -0.67 -3.56
C ALA A 27 -9.11 -1.38 -4.30
N GLN A 28 -10.23 -0.68 -4.50
CA GLN A 28 -11.45 -1.25 -5.06
C GLN A 28 -11.25 -1.91 -6.43
N LYS A 29 -10.41 -1.31 -7.29
CA LYS A 29 -10.17 -1.78 -8.66
C LYS A 29 -8.68 -1.87 -8.97
N LEU A 30 -8.31 -2.77 -9.85
CA LEU A 30 -6.92 -2.95 -10.28
C LEU A 30 -6.34 -1.68 -10.92
N GLU A 31 -7.12 -0.93 -11.71
CA GLU A 31 -6.67 0.32 -12.30
C GLU A 31 -6.26 1.34 -11.22
N LYS A 32 -7.05 1.44 -10.14
CA LYS A 32 -6.72 2.32 -9.01
C LYS A 32 -5.42 1.91 -8.31
N VAL A 33 -5.22 0.62 -8.13
CA VAL A 33 -3.97 0.07 -7.58
C VAL A 33 -2.77 0.43 -8.45
N ILE A 34 -2.92 0.27 -9.76
CA ILE A 34 -1.88 0.61 -10.74
C ILE A 34 -1.53 2.10 -10.66
N ASP A 35 -2.51 2.98 -10.56
CA ASP A 35 -2.30 4.42 -10.41
C ASP A 35 -1.59 4.78 -9.09
N LEU A 36 -1.81 4.02 -8.03
CA LEU A 36 -1.12 4.22 -6.75
C LEU A 36 0.34 3.76 -6.79
N ILE A 37 0.71 2.80 -7.60
CA ILE A 37 2.04 2.19 -7.57
C ILE A 37 2.89 2.60 -8.76
N SER A 38 2.97 1.79 -9.79
CA SER A 38 3.89 2.02 -10.90
C SER A 38 3.26 2.73 -12.10
N GLY A 39 1.97 2.56 -12.30
CA GLY A 39 1.23 3.13 -13.42
C GLY A 39 1.39 2.36 -14.72
N ARG A 40 0.52 2.68 -15.69
CA ARG A 40 0.59 2.23 -17.08
C ARG A 40 0.54 3.46 -17.99
N GLY A 41 1.60 3.69 -18.75
CA GLY A 41 1.73 4.92 -19.57
C GLY A 41 2.19 6.11 -18.75
N ASN A 42 1.33 6.65 -17.87
CA ASN A 42 1.72 7.66 -16.88
C ASN A 42 2.27 6.99 -15.62
N PRO A 43 3.29 7.58 -14.95
CA PRO A 43 3.81 7.03 -13.71
C PRO A 43 2.77 7.11 -12.59
N GLY A 44 2.63 6.02 -11.82
CA GLY A 44 1.83 5.99 -10.60
C GLY A 44 2.49 6.78 -9.45
N TYR A 45 1.80 6.89 -8.32
CA TYR A 45 2.27 7.69 -7.17
C TYR A 45 3.62 7.22 -6.64
N ALA A 46 3.76 5.93 -6.35
CA ALA A 46 5.01 5.38 -5.80
C ALA A 46 6.17 5.53 -6.78
N ARG A 47 5.94 5.26 -8.06
CA ARG A 47 6.95 5.46 -9.10
C ARG A 47 7.35 6.93 -9.22
N THR A 48 6.38 7.85 -9.22
CA THR A 48 6.65 9.30 -9.26
C THR A 48 7.53 9.72 -8.09
N LEU A 49 7.17 9.30 -6.87
CA LEU A 49 7.94 9.60 -5.66
C LEU A 49 9.37 9.06 -5.73
N TYR A 50 9.56 7.86 -6.25
CA TYR A 50 10.89 7.28 -6.42
C TYR A 50 11.71 8.00 -7.51
N GLU A 51 11.11 8.25 -8.67
CA GLU A 51 11.81 8.87 -9.83
C GLU A 51 12.25 10.32 -9.56
N GLN A 52 11.48 11.06 -8.75
CA GLN A 52 11.79 12.45 -8.38
C GLN A 52 12.84 12.58 -7.27
N GLN A 53 13.27 11.49 -6.67
CA GLN A 53 14.35 11.53 -5.68
C GLN A 53 15.69 11.90 -6.31
N ASP A 54 16.60 12.42 -5.46
CA ASP A 54 17.99 12.64 -5.83
C ASP A 54 18.64 11.35 -6.33
N GLN A 55 19.49 11.46 -7.35
CA GLN A 55 20.18 10.31 -7.95
C GLN A 55 20.99 9.51 -6.92
N PHE A 56 21.60 10.21 -5.96
CA PHE A 56 22.35 9.58 -4.87
C PHE A 56 21.49 8.58 -4.06
N LEU A 57 20.22 8.91 -3.78
CA LEU A 57 19.30 8.02 -3.08
C LEU A 57 18.91 6.81 -3.91
N LYS A 58 18.67 7.02 -5.22
CA LYS A 58 18.34 5.94 -6.16
C LYS A 58 19.50 4.97 -6.35
N ASP A 59 20.73 5.48 -6.45
CA ASP A 59 21.93 4.66 -6.58
C ASP A 59 22.20 3.82 -5.33
N ARG A 60 21.85 4.34 -4.16
CA ARG A 60 22.03 3.66 -2.89
C ARG A 60 20.92 2.66 -2.58
N HIS A 61 19.72 2.89 -3.10
CA HIS A 61 18.53 2.07 -2.90
C HIS A 61 17.85 1.78 -4.26
N PRO A 62 18.52 1.05 -5.16
CA PRO A 62 18.01 0.84 -6.50
C PRO A 62 16.84 -0.12 -6.54
N LEU A 63 15.99 0.05 -7.54
CA LEU A 63 15.04 -0.98 -7.94
C LEU A 63 15.78 -2.15 -8.61
N VAL A 64 15.18 -3.34 -8.59
CA VAL A 64 15.75 -4.54 -9.23
C VAL A 64 15.87 -4.42 -10.76
N LYS A 65 15.09 -3.51 -11.35
CA LYS A 65 15.13 -3.14 -12.77
C LYS A 65 14.53 -1.73 -12.94
N PRO A 66 14.72 -1.08 -14.11
CA PRO A 66 14.14 0.24 -14.37
C PRO A 66 12.64 0.29 -14.04
N SER A 67 12.19 1.38 -13.43
CA SER A 67 10.79 1.57 -13.04
C SER A 67 9.81 1.43 -14.20
N THR A 68 10.25 1.79 -15.40
CA THR A 68 9.49 1.66 -16.66
C THR A 68 9.26 0.21 -17.10
N GLU A 69 10.08 -0.71 -16.62
CA GLU A 69 10.01 -2.15 -16.92
C GLU A 69 9.30 -2.94 -15.81
N MET A 70 8.90 -2.27 -14.73
CA MET A 70 8.11 -2.89 -13.65
C MET A 70 6.66 -3.13 -14.09
N PRO A 71 6.00 -4.16 -13.54
CA PRO A 71 4.54 -4.29 -13.66
C PRO A 71 3.87 -3.03 -13.11
N GLY A 72 2.70 -2.67 -13.67
CA GLY A 72 1.97 -1.47 -13.25
C GLY A 72 1.56 -1.46 -11.77
N ASP A 73 1.42 -2.63 -11.19
CA ASP A 73 0.97 -2.87 -9.81
C ASP A 73 2.12 -3.20 -8.84
N MET A 74 3.40 -3.07 -9.24
CA MET A 74 4.51 -3.45 -8.37
C MET A 74 5.73 -2.56 -8.54
N LEU A 75 6.41 -2.29 -7.41
CA LEU A 75 7.81 -1.86 -7.35
C LEU A 75 8.59 -2.82 -6.47
N ALA A 76 9.81 -3.17 -6.89
CA ALA A 76 10.69 -4.06 -6.13
C ALA A 76 12.09 -3.48 -6.04
N TRP A 77 12.65 -3.44 -4.84
CA TRP A 77 13.99 -2.93 -4.53
C TRP A 77 15.03 -4.04 -4.44
N ALA A 78 16.27 -3.70 -4.72
CA ALA A 78 17.40 -4.63 -4.65
C ALA A 78 17.65 -5.16 -3.23
N ASN A 79 17.17 -4.48 -2.18
CA ASN A 79 17.24 -4.94 -0.80
C ASN A 79 16.23 -6.05 -0.45
N GLY A 80 15.48 -6.55 -1.42
CA GLY A 80 14.46 -7.59 -1.25
C GLY A 80 13.08 -7.10 -0.83
N SER A 81 12.87 -5.78 -0.75
CA SER A 81 11.58 -5.18 -0.41
C SER A 81 10.68 -5.04 -1.64
N THR A 82 9.38 -5.13 -1.41
CA THR A 82 8.37 -5.00 -2.47
C THR A 82 7.20 -4.15 -2.01
N LEU A 83 6.72 -3.29 -2.89
CA LEU A 83 5.45 -2.60 -2.81
C LEU A 83 4.56 -3.16 -3.91
N HIS A 84 3.53 -3.90 -3.53
CA HIS A 84 2.68 -4.63 -4.47
C HIS A 84 1.22 -4.29 -4.22
N GLY A 85 0.51 -4.00 -5.28
CA GLY A 85 -0.89 -3.71 -5.26
C GLY A 85 -1.76 -4.88 -5.66
N VAL A 86 -2.84 -5.08 -4.94
CA VAL A 86 -3.81 -6.13 -5.22
C VAL A 86 -5.21 -5.52 -5.32
N PRO A 87 -6.05 -6.00 -6.23
CA PRO A 87 -7.44 -5.56 -6.29
C PRO A 87 -8.20 -6.01 -5.04
N SER A 88 -9.40 -5.48 -4.84
CA SER A 88 -10.30 -5.91 -3.77
C SER A 88 -10.54 -7.42 -3.80
N GLY A 89 -10.56 -8.02 -2.63
CA GLY A 89 -10.75 -9.46 -2.42
C GLY A 89 -10.31 -9.86 -1.01
N GLY A 90 -11.23 -10.47 -0.23
CA GLY A 90 -11.04 -10.68 1.20
C GLY A 90 -9.79 -11.48 1.55
N ASP A 91 -9.52 -12.55 0.86
CA ASP A 91 -8.47 -13.52 1.27
C ASP A 91 -7.11 -13.31 0.55
N GLN A 92 -7.03 -12.36 -0.38
CA GLN A 92 -5.82 -12.18 -1.18
C GLN A 92 -4.60 -11.75 -0.35
N ILE A 93 -4.80 -10.96 0.71
CA ILE A 93 -3.72 -10.44 1.54
C ILE A 93 -2.95 -11.53 2.26
N ARG A 94 -3.61 -12.60 2.70
CA ARG A 94 -2.98 -13.72 3.42
C ARG A 94 -1.82 -14.37 2.66
N GLN A 95 -1.94 -14.50 1.34
CA GLN A 95 -0.93 -15.15 0.51
C GLN A 95 0.41 -14.43 0.52
N TYR A 96 0.40 -13.13 0.77
CA TYR A 96 1.59 -12.29 0.65
C TYR A 96 2.37 -12.12 1.96
N HIS A 97 1.79 -12.46 3.11
CA HIS A 97 2.39 -12.24 4.44
C HIS A 97 3.03 -10.84 4.54
N PRO A 98 2.24 -9.76 4.41
CA PRO A 98 2.79 -8.42 4.36
C PRO A 98 3.37 -7.98 5.70
N THR A 99 4.41 -7.16 5.65
CA THR A 99 4.86 -6.37 6.81
C THR A 99 3.84 -5.26 7.10
N VAL A 100 3.36 -4.61 6.04
CA VAL A 100 2.33 -3.56 6.12
C VAL A 100 1.23 -3.82 5.09
N ALA A 101 -0.01 -3.81 5.54
CA ALA A 101 -1.20 -3.82 4.69
C ALA A 101 -1.82 -2.42 4.64
N ILE A 102 -2.00 -1.89 3.45
CA ILE A 102 -2.59 -0.57 3.21
C ILE A 102 -3.90 -0.75 2.45
N PHE A 103 -4.98 -0.16 2.97
CA PHE A 103 -6.28 -0.11 2.33
C PHE A 103 -6.59 1.32 1.91
N ASP A 104 -6.63 1.59 0.61
CA ASP A 104 -7.04 2.88 0.06
C ASP A 104 -8.54 2.90 -0.20
N GLU A 105 -9.19 3.98 0.20
CA GLU A 105 -10.66 4.13 0.13
C GLU A 105 -11.40 3.01 0.87
N ALA A 106 -10.94 2.64 2.06
CA ALA A 106 -11.40 1.49 2.84
C ALA A 106 -12.92 1.45 3.06
N ALA A 107 -13.58 2.61 3.25
CA ALA A 107 -15.03 2.68 3.41
C ALA A 107 -15.82 2.28 2.16
N HIS A 108 -15.16 2.23 1.00
CA HIS A 108 -15.75 1.90 -0.31
C HIS A 108 -15.30 0.53 -0.83
N LEU A 109 -14.56 -0.23 -0.05
CA LEU A 109 -14.20 -1.61 -0.38
C LEU A 109 -15.33 -2.56 0.03
N ASP A 110 -15.92 -3.26 -0.93
CA ASP A 110 -17.07 -4.13 -0.71
C ASP A 110 -16.79 -5.25 0.31
N GLU A 111 -15.55 -5.76 0.35
CA GLU A 111 -15.10 -6.85 1.22
C GLU A 111 -14.09 -6.37 2.28
N PHE A 112 -14.16 -5.10 2.71
CA PHE A 112 -13.16 -4.55 3.64
C PHE A 112 -13.09 -5.30 4.97
N ALA A 113 -14.23 -5.70 5.54
CA ALA A 113 -14.27 -6.44 6.80
C ALA A 113 -13.52 -7.77 6.70
N GLU A 114 -13.70 -8.49 5.60
CA GLU A 114 -13.03 -9.77 5.33
C GLU A 114 -11.52 -9.56 5.07
N ALA A 115 -11.17 -8.57 4.25
CA ALA A 115 -9.79 -8.22 3.95
C ALA A 115 -9.03 -7.73 5.20
N TYR A 116 -9.67 -6.93 6.05
CA TYR A 116 -9.11 -6.48 7.32
C TYR A 116 -8.87 -7.66 8.27
N GLY A 117 -9.85 -8.54 8.48
CA GLY A 117 -9.70 -9.75 9.29
C GLY A 117 -8.67 -10.74 8.71
N ALA A 118 -8.47 -10.74 7.40
CA ALA A 118 -7.40 -11.51 6.75
C ALA A 118 -6.01 -10.92 6.99
N ALA A 119 -5.90 -9.59 7.11
CA ALA A 119 -4.64 -8.89 7.34
C ALA A 119 -4.19 -8.95 8.80
N GLU A 120 -5.11 -8.89 9.77
CA GLU A 120 -4.79 -8.84 11.21
C GLU A 120 -3.78 -9.90 11.68
N PRO A 121 -3.92 -11.19 11.34
CA PRO A 121 -3.00 -12.21 11.84
C PRO A 121 -1.65 -12.25 11.10
N VAL A 122 -1.50 -11.57 9.97
CA VAL A 122 -0.32 -11.70 9.09
C VAL A 122 0.45 -10.41 8.89
N ALA A 123 -0.17 -9.24 9.06
CA ALA A 123 0.48 -7.95 8.92
C ALA A 123 0.97 -7.43 10.27
N SER A 124 2.18 -6.87 10.30
CA SER A 124 2.69 -6.18 11.50
C SER A 124 2.04 -4.82 11.71
N GLN A 125 1.56 -4.20 10.64
CA GLN A 125 0.86 -2.91 10.65
C GLN A 125 -0.24 -2.90 9.60
N ILE A 126 -1.38 -2.34 9.96
CA ILE A 126 -2.48 -2.07 9.04
C ILE A 126 -2.71 -0.56 8.99
N ILE A 127 -2.79 -0.03 7.78
CA ILE A 127 -3.13 1.38 7.52
C ILE A 127 -4.35 1.39 6.61
N ALA A 128 -5.44 1.96 7.08
CA ALA A 128 -6.64 2.15 6.29
C ALA A 128 -6.95 3.64 6.16
N VAL A 129 -7.15 4.10 4.94
CA VAL A 129 -7.48 5.49 4.63
C VAL A 129 -8.76 5.56 3.82
N SER A 130 -9.62 6.50 4.14
CA SER A 130 -10.88 6.70 3.42
C SER A 130 -11.49 8.07 3.68
N SER A 131 -12.43 8.46 2.85
CA SER A 131 -13.44 9.46 3.20
C SER A 131 -14.46 8.85 4.17
N ALA A 132 -15.12 9.69 4.95
CA ALA A 132 -16.17 9.24 5.87
C ALA A 132 -17.36 8.68 5.08
N ALA A 133 -17.73 7.43 5.39
CA ALA A 133 -18.95 6.79 4.90
C ALA A 133 -19.45 5.79 5.95
N PRO A 134 -20.77 5.55 6.06
CA PRO A 134 -21.30 4.48 6.89
C PRO A 134 -20.82 3.12 6.39
N SER A 135 -19.93 2.47 7.14
CA SER A 135 -19.30 1.22 6.71
C SER A 135 -18.55 0.58 7.88
N PHE A 136 -18.15 -0.67 7.73
CA PHE A 136 -17.28 -1.36 8.69
C PHE A 136 -16.00 -0.58 9.02
N PHE A 137 -15.46 0.19 8.08
CA PHE A 137 -14.33 1.09 8.35
C PHE A 137 -14.66 2.12 9.45
N GLY A 138 -15.87 2.68 9.43
CA GLY A 138 -16.33 3.59 10.49
C GLY A 138 -16.43 2.92 11.85
N ASP A 139 -16.88 1.67 11.90
CA ASP A 139 -16.95 0.88 13.14
C ASP A 139 -15.55 0.61 13.72
N VAL A 140 -14.60 0.23 12.88
CA VAL A 140 -13.18 0.04 13.26
C VAL A 140 -12.57 1.34 13.81
N CYS A 141 -12.81 2.48 13.15
CA CYS A 141 -12.34 3.79 13.64
C CYS A 141 -12.92 4.11 15.04
N THR A 142 -14.20 3.84 15.26
CA THR A 142 -14.87 4.07 16.54
C THR A 142 -14.26 3.20 17.63
N GLN A 143 -14.05 1.91 17.34
CA GLN A 143 -13.44 0.98 18.28
C GLN A 143 -12.03 1.42 18.71
N ILE A 144 -11.19 1.79 17.74
CA ILE A 144 -9.81 2.28 18.00
C ILE A 144 -9.83 3.52 18.89
N LEU A 145 -10.74 4.46 18.63
CA LEU A 145 -10.86 5.69 19.44
C LEU A 145 -11.32 5.38 20.88
N GLU A 146 -12.23 4.45 21.07
CA GLU A 146 -12.70 4.03 22.39
C GLU A 146 -11.59 3.32 23.18
N GLU A 147 -10.77 2.52 22.54
CA GLU A 147 -9.63 1.84 23.16
C GLU A 147 -8.50 2.83 23.54
N ALA A 148 -8.24 3.81 22.68
CA ALA A 148 -7.22 4.85 22.93
C ALA A 148 -7.62 5.83 24.04
N GLY A 149 -8.90 5.94 24.37
CA GLY A 149 -9.43 6.82 25.43
C GLY A 149 -9.44 6.19 26.84
N LYS A 150 -9.02 4.94 26.97
CA LYS A 150 -8.90 4.21 28.26
C LYS A 150 -7.46 4.23 28.76
#